data_b36ab89e92e1ba642d607bb361e5f20c
#
_entry.id   b36ab89e92e1ba642d607bb361e5f20c
#
_cell.length_a   1.000
_cell.length_b   1.000
_cell.length_c   1.000
_cell.angle_alpha   90.00
_cell.angle_beta   90.00
_cell.angle_gamma   90.00
#
_symmetry.space_group_name_H-M   'P 1'
#
loop_
_entity.id
_entity.type
_entity.pdbx_description
1 polymer ?
#
loop_
_entity_poly.entity_id
_entity_poly.type
_entity_poly.pdbx_seq_one_letter_code
_entity_poly.pdbx_strand_id
1 'polypeptide(L)'
;MSNFLDSPGDFKNLIAYKKAICVYDGTKYFTQRFLKPGDRTIGQMEQVARSGKQNIVEGNVDGATSTYSNIHLINIALGSLDELKEDYIDYLRTNNLRLWELEDDKCKLARTVCAKHNEPEYYIRAFDARTAETIANIMIVVIMQCIKLTGRLLASRKEAFLKNGGKKEEMYRMRKSYRNHGNDSYGASEPEVNYGNSDELPY
;
A
#
# COMPACT_ATOMS: atom_id res chain seq x y z
N MET A 1 -10.79 22.62 12.47
CA MET A 1 -9.52 22.82 11.76
C MET A 1 -8.89 21.45 11.60
N SER A 2 -8.97 20.84 10.39
CA SER A 2 -8.27 19.59 10.12
C SER A 2 -6.76 19.89 10.13
N ASN A 3 -6.01 19.11 10.91
CA ASN A 3 -4.56 19.23 10.96
C ASN A 3 -3.99 19.02 9.56
N PHE A 4 -3.30 20.01 9.02
CA PHE A 4 -2.63 19.98 7.72
C PHE A 4 -1.57 18.86 7.61
N LEU A 5 -1.14 18.33 8.73
CA LEU A 5 -0.27 17.18 8.88
C LEU A 5 -1.08 16.04 9.51
N ASP A 6 -1.97 15.44 8.73
CA ASP A 6 -2.62 14.21 9.16
C ASP A 6 -1.54 13.17 9.46
N SER A 7 -1.67 12.55 10.63
CA SER A 7 -0.84 11.43 11.06
C SER A 7 -0.75 10.41 9.94
N PRO A 8 0.39 9.74 9.72
CA PRO A 8 0.49 8.67 8.74
C PRO A 8 -0.68 7.72 8.96
N GLY A 9 -1.53 7.58 7.93
CA GLY A 9 -2.74 6.79 8.02
C GLY A 9 -2.43 5.46 8.69
N ASP A 10 -3.29 4.99 9.59
CA ASP A 10 -3.04 3.76 10.36
C ASP A 10 -3.04 2.53 9.43
N PHE A 11 -1.96 2.45 8.61
CA PHE A 11 -1.76 1.35 7.65
C PHE A 11 -1.75 -0.02 8.33
N LYS A 12 -1.45 -0.07 9.64
CA LYS A 12 -1.44 -1.32 10.42
C LYS A 12 -2.83 -1.96 10.49
N ASN A 13 -3.89 -1.17 10.36
CA ASN A 13 -5.26 -1.65 10.34
C ASN A 13 -5.76 -2.03 8.93
N LEU A 14 -5.00 -1.73 7.87
CA LEU A 14 -5.36 -2.14 6.52
C LEU A 14 -5.34 -3.65 6.37
N ILE A 15 -6.46 -4.24 5.96
CA ILE A 15 -6.56 -5.68 5.70
C ILE A 15 -5.56 -6.11 4.60
N ALA A 16 -5.36 -5.29 3.56
CA ALA A 16 -4.37 -5.54 2.52
C ALA A 16 -2.95 -5.68 3.10
N TYR A 17 -2.57 -4.79 4.04
CA TYR A 17 -1.27 -4.85 4.71
C TYR A 17 -1.15 -6.10 5.60
N LYS A 18 -2.16 -6.40 6.43
CA LYS A 18 -2.17 -7.62 7.25
C LYS A 18 -2.01 -8.87 6.39
N LYS A 19 -2.71 -8.93 5.27
CA LYS A 19 -2.56 -10.04 4.31
C LYS A 19 -1.16 -10.09 3.68
N ALA A 20 -0.57 -8.94 3.36
CA ALA A 20 0.80 -8.87 2.84
C ALA A 20 1.87 -9.33 3.85
N ILE A 21 1.64 -9.13 5.15
CA ILE A 21 2.49 -9.73 6.20
C ILE A 21 2.38 -11.25 6.15
N CYS A 22 1.16 -11.80 6.04
CA CYS A 22 0.97 -13.25 5.91
C CYS A 22 1.68 -13.81 4.67
N VAL A 23 1.64 -13.08 3.54
CA VAL A 23 2.38 -13.44 2.33
C VAL A 23 3.89 -13.46 2.59
N TYR A 24 4.43 -12.41 3.18
CA TYR A 24 5.87 -12.30 3.44
C TYR A 24 6.37 -13.39 4.40
N ASP A 25 5.72 -13.56 5.54
CA ASP A 25 6.15 -14.54 6.57
C ASP A 25 5.94 -15.96 6.08
N GLY A 26 4.82 -16.25 5.39
CA GLY A 26 4.57 -17.54 4.77
C GLY A 26 5.59 -17.88 3.68
N THR A 27 6.04 -16.88 2.89
CA THR A 27 7.09 -17.07 1.88
C THR A 27 8.43 -17.39 2.54
N LYS A 28 8.81 -16.66 3.59
CA LYS A 28 10.03 -16.98 4.35
C LYS A 28 10.01 -18.39 4.92
N TYR A 29 8.90 -18.79 5.53
CA TYR A 29 8.73 -20.15 6.03
C TYR A 29 8.90 -21.19 4.92
N PHE A 30 8.26 -20.96 3.76
CA PHE A 30 8.32 -21.85 2.62
C PHE A 30 9.71 -22.00 2.07
N THR A 31 10.40 -20.89 1.79
CA THR A 31 11.73 -20.87 1.18
C THR A 31 12.77 -21.56 2.08
N GLN A 32 12.72 -21.27 3.39
CA GLN A 32 13.65 -21.87 4.36
C GLN A 32 13.44 -23.37 4.55
N ARG A 33 12.23 -23.86 4.38
CA ARG A 33 11.91 -25.27 4.62
C ARG A 33 12.06 -26.16 3.39
N PHE A 34 11.77 -25.64 2.19
CA PHE A 34 11.63 -26.47 1.00
C PHE A 34 12.62 -26.16 -0.12
N LEU A 35 13.32 -25.04 -0.07
CA LEU A 35 14.36 -24.73 -1.04
C LEU A 35 15.75 -25.07 -0.47
N LYS A 36 16.67 -25.43 -1.36
CA LYS A 36 18.04 -25.79 -0.95
C LYS A 36 18.80 -24.54 -0.54
N PRO A 37 19.60 -24.59 0.55
CA PRO A 37 20.47 -23.49 0.91
C PRO A 37 21.36 -23.07 -0.26
N GLY A 38 21.43 -21.76 -0.54
CA GLY A 38 22.18 -21.22 -1.67
C GLY A 38 21.41 -21.13 -2.98
N ASP A 39 20.17 -21.61 -3.04
CA ASP A 39 19.30 -21.41 -4.19
C ASP A 39 18.94 -19.91 -4.31
N ARG A 40 19.20 -19.33 -5.49
CA ARG A 40 18.90 -17.91 -5.77
C ARG A 40 17.41 -17.60 -5.67
N THR A 41 16.56 -18.56 -5.92
CA THR A 41 15.10 -18.45 -5.81
C THR A 41 14.67 -18.00 -4.41
N ILE A 42 15.38 -18.41 -3.35
CA ILE A 42 15.11 -17.97 -1.97
C ILE A 42 15.13 -16.43 -1.91
N GLY A 43 16.25 -15.84 -2.32
CA GLY A 43 16.42 -14.39 -2.28
C GLY A 43 15.42 -13.64 -3.17
N GLN A 44 15.11 -14.19 -4.34
CA GLN A 44 14.13 -13.62 -5.28
C GLN A 44 12.73 -13.61 -4.66
N MET A 45 12.21 -14.74 -4.24
CA MET A 45 10.88 -14.86 -3.63
C MET A 45 10.73 -13.98 -2.37
N GLU A 46 11.74 -14.00 -1.47
CA GLU A 46 11.70 -13.20 -0.25
C GLU A 46 11.76 -11.68 -0.56
N GLN A 47 12.57 -11.27 -1.54
CA GLN A 47 12.67 -9.87 -1.95
C GLN A 47 11.37 -9.38 -2.59
N VAL A 48 10.76 -10.17 -3.45
CA VAL A 48 9.50 -9.84 -4.12
C VAL A 48 8.34 -9.77 -3.11
N ALA A 49 8.26 -10.73 -2.17
CA ALA A 49 7.29 -10.69 -1.07
C ALA A 49 7.47 -9.43 -0.20
N ARG A 50 8.72 -9.09 0.12
CA ARG A 50 9.06 -7.86 0.87
C ARG A 50 8.68 -6.61 0.09
N SER A 51 8.96 -6.56 -1.21
CA SER A 51 8.60 -5.44 -2.10
C SER A 51 7.09 -5.21 -2.11
N GLY A 52 6.29 -6.25 -2.30
CA GLY A 52 4.84 -6.17 -2.25
C GLY A 52 4.34 -5.56 -0.94
N LYS A 53 4.82 -6.07 0.20
CA LYS A 53 4.46 -5.56 1.53
C LYS A 53 4.86 -4.10 1.73
N GLN A 54 6.11 -3.72 1.42
CA GLN A 54 6.63 -2.37 1.63
C GLN A 54 5.91 -1.34 0.77
N ASN A 55 5.67 -1.64 -0.51
CA ASN A 55 5.00 -0.72 -1.41
C ASN A 55 3.51 -0.50 -1.04
N ILE A 56 2.83 -1.46 -0.39
CA ILE A 56 1.51 -1.23 0.21
C ILE A 56 1.59 -0.20 1.33
N VAL A 57 2.60 -0.28 2.21
CA VAL A 57 2.80 0.68 3.30
C VAL A 57 3.09 2.06 2.74
N GLU A 58 4.13 2.17 1.91
CA GLU A 58 4.61 3.45 1.37
C GLU A 58 3.55 4.14 0.50
N GLY A 59 2.79 3.36 -0.29
CA GLY A 59 1.67 3.85 -1.09
C GLY A 59 0.44 4.25 -0.28
N ASN A 60 0.41 3.96 1.04
CA ASN A 60 -0.68 4.34 1.94
C ASN A 60 -0.28 5.43 2.95
N VAL A 61 0.96 5.89 2.97
CA VAL A 61 1.40 6.98 3.84
C VAL A 61 0.84 8.31 3.31
N ASP A 62 -0.12 8.87 4.03
CA ASP A 62 -0.62 10.21 3.77
C ASP A 62 0.38 11.22 4.35
N GLY A 63 0.79 12.20 3.58
CA GLY A 63 1.57 13.34 4.09
C GLY A 63 2.90 13.62 3.41
N ALA A 64 3.69 12.64 3.05
CA ALA A 64 5.06 12.83 2.56
C ALA A 64 5.19 12.82 1.03
N THR A 65 4.29 12.14 0.32
CA THR A 65 4.37 11.92 -1.13
C THR A 65 3.14 12.43 -1.87
N SER A 66 3.28 12.67 -3.17
CA SER A 66 2.13 13.05 -3.99
C SER A 66 1.17 11.86 -4.12
N THR A 67 -0.13 12.14 -4.26
CA THR A 67 -1.16 11.11 -4.49
C THR A 67 -0.84 10.23 -5.71
N TYR A 68 -0.21 10.82 -6.74
CA TYR A 68 0.28 10.07 -7.90
C TYR A 68 1.35 9.04 -7.51
N SER A 69 2.32 9.43 -6.68
CA SER A 69 3.38 8.52 -6.21
C SER A 69 2.79 7.38 -5.37
N ASN A 70 1.80 7.66 -4.53
CA ASN A 70 1.11 6.64 -3.74
C ASN A 70 0.40 5.60 -4.63
N ILE A 71 -0.33 6.05 -5.66
CA ILE A 71 -0.97 5.19 -6.65
C ILE A 71 0.08 4.35 -7.39
N HIS A 72 1.21 4.93 -7.76
CA HIS A 72 2.30 4.24 -8.44
C HIS A 72 2.91 3.14 -7.56
N LEU A 73 3.17 3.42 -6.28
CA LEU A 73 3.70 2.43 -5.33
C LEU A 73 2.75 1.24 -5.13
N ILE A 74 1.43 1.49 -5.04
CA ILE A 74 0.44 0.41 -4.94
C ILE A 74 0.42 -0.44 -6.22
N ASN A 75 0.64 0.15 -7.41
CA ASN A 75 0.78 -0.62 -8.66
C ASN A 75 2.05 -1.49 -8.64
N ILE A 76 3.18 -0.98 -8.12
CA ILE A 76 4.40 -1.79 -7.95
C ILE A 76 4.14 -2.95 -6.99
N ALA A 77 3.40 -2.73 -5.90
CA ALA A 77 3.01 -3.81 -4.99
C ALA A 77 2.22 -4.91 -5.68
N LEU A 78 1.28 -4.56 -6.55
CA LEU A 78 0.51 -5.52 -7.33
C LEU A 78 1.41 -6.33 -8.26
N GLY A 79 2.33 -5.68 -8.98
CA GLY A 79 3.30 -6.36 -9.85
C GLY A 79 4.18 -7.36 -9.07
N SER A 80 4.69 -6.94 -7.89
CA SER A 80 5.48 -7.83 -7.03
C SER A 80 4.68 -9.03 -6.52
N LEU A 81 3.40 -8.83 -6.16
CA LEU A 81 2.55 -9.94 -5.72
C LEU A 81 2.22 -10.91 -6.86
N ASP A 82 2.00 -10.41 -8.09
CA ASP A 82 1.79 -11.25 -9.26
C ASP A 82 3.04 -12.06 -9.60
N GLU A 83 4.23 -11.44 -9.59
CA GLU A 83 5.51 -12.13 -9.76
C GLU A 83 5.70 -13.26 -8.74
N LEU A 84 5.46 -12.99 -7.47
CA LEU A 84 5.56 -14.00 -6.42
C LEU A 84 4.57 -15.16 -6.63
N LYS A 85 3.38 -14.88 -7.12
CA LYS A 85 2.40 -15.93 -7.45
C LYS A 85 2.94 -16.87 -8.55
N GLU A 86 3.54 -16.30 -9.59
CA GLU A 86 4.16 -17.06 -10.66
C GLU A 86 5.35 -17.90 -10.14
N ASP A 87 6.17 -17.39 -9.24
CA ASP A 87 7.25 -18.15 -8.58
C ASP A 87 6.73 -19.41 -7.89
N TYR A 88 5.60 -19.33 -7.18
CA TYR A 88 4.97 -20.51 -6.56
C TYR A 88 4.39 -21.49 -7.58
N ILE A 89 3.81 -20.99 -8.67
CA ILE A 89 3.30 -21.82 -9.77
C ILE A 89 4.47 -22.54 -10.44
N ASP A 90 5.56 -21.85 -10.69
CA ASP A 90 6.78 -22.41 -11.27
C ASP A 90 7.41 -23.46 -10.33
N TYR A 91 7.43 -23.21 -9.03
CA TYR A 91 7.88 -24.21 -8.07
C TYR A 91 7.06 -25.50 -8.16
N LEU A 92 5.72 -25.42 -8.21
CA LEU A 92 4.87 -26.59 -8.37
C LEU A 92 5.15 -27.31 -9.68
N ARG A 93 5.21 -26.59 -10.78
CA ARG A 93 5.44 -27.12 -12.13
C ARG A 93 6.80 -27.82 -12.24
N THR A 94 7.87 -27.19 -11.77
CA THR A 94 9.24 -27.70 -11.90
C THR A 94 9.52 -28.89 -10.98
N ASN A 95 8.76 -29.04 -9.91
CA ASN A 95 8.86 -30.17 -8.98
C ASN A 95 7.82 -31.27 -9.24
N ASN A 96 7.07 -31.19 -10.38
CA ASN A 96 6.00 -32.13 -10.74
C ASN A 96 4.92 -32.26 -9.64
N LEU A 97 4.61 -31.16 -8.98
CA LEU A 97 3.57 -31.05 -7.96
C LEU A 97 2.29 -30.47 -8.57
N ARG A 98 1.14 -30.88 -8.00
CA ARG A 98 -0.16 -30.45 -8.55
C ARG A 98 -0.49 -29.01 -8.16
N LEU A 99 -0.80 -28.19 -9.14
CA LEU A 99 -1.50 -26.91 -8.93
C LEU A 99 -3.00 -27.21 -8.74
N TRP A 100 -3.60 -26.66 -7.66
CA TRP A 100 -5.04 -26.79 -7.44
C TRP A 100 -5.84 -25.95 -8.44
N GLU A 101 -6.88 -26.54 -8.97
CA GLU A 101 -7.87 -25.82 -9.76
C GLU A 101 -8.87 -25.09 -8.87
N LEU A 102 -9.52 -24.08 -9.41
CA LEU A 102 -10.48 -23.26 -8.67
C LEU A 102 -11.66 -24.08 -8.11
N GLU A 103 -12.02 -25.16 -8.80
CA GLU A 103 -13.12 -26.06 -8.46
C GLU A 103 -12.73 -27.15 -7.48
N ASP A 104 -11.44 -27.35 -7.23
CA ASP A 104 -10.97 -28.34 -6.23
C ASP A 104 -11.50 -27.97 -4.84
N ASP A 105 -11.99 -28.97 -4.11
CA ASP A 105 -12.50 -28.78 -2.74
C ASP A 105 -11.43 -28.22 -1.79
N LYS A 106 -10.17 -28.63 -1.97
CA LYS A 106 -9.03 -28.08 -1.22
C LYS A 106 -8.84 -26.57 -1.50
N CYS A 107 -8.97 -26.16 -2.77
CA CYS A 107 -8.87 -24.75 -3.14
C CYS A 107 -10.04 -23.94 -2.57
N LYS A 108 -11.28 -24.44 -2.68
CA LYS A 108 -12.48 -23.81 -2.12
C LYS A 108 -12.36 -23.63 -0.62
N LEU A 109 -11.92 -24.69 0.08
CA LEU A 109 -11.71 -24.66 1.53
C LEU A 109 -10.63 -23.65 1.89
N ALA A 110 -9.47 -23.68 1.22
CA ALA A 110 -8.37 -22.74 1.44
C ALA A 110 -8.83 -21.28 1.23
N ARG A 111 -9.56 -20.99 0.17
CA ARG A 111 -10.13 -19.65 -0.09
C ARG A 111 -11.02 -19.16 1.04
N THR A 112 -11.87 -20.03 1.56
CA THR A 112 -12.78 -19.71 2.67
C THR A 112 -12.04 -19.48 3.97
N VAL A 113 -11.10 -20.34 4.30
CA VAL A 113 -10.31 -20.25 5.53
C VAL A 113 -9.37 -19.04 5.49
N CYS A 114 -8.60 -18.89 4.41
CA CYS A 114 -7.65 -17.79 4.28
C CYS A 114 -8.34 -16.42 4.26
N ALA A 115 -9.60 -16.32 3.82
CA ALA A 115 -10.34 -15.06 3.86
C ALA A 115 -10.65 -14.58 5.29
N LYS A 116 -10.71 -15.51 6.26
CA LYS A 116 -11.01 -15.23 7.67
C LYS A 116 -9.78 -14.91 8.50
N HIS A 117 -8.60 -15.36 8.06
CA HIS A 117 -7.36 -15.24 8.83
C HIS A 117 -6.39 -14.26 8.17
N ASN A 118 -6.00 -13.24 8.93
CA ASN A 118 -5.04 -12.20 8.53
C ASN A 118 -3.87 -12.09 9.50
N GLU A 119 -3.65 -13.12 10.30
CA GLU A 119 -2.60 -13.26 11.30
C GLU A 119 -1.53 -14.24 10.77
N PRO A 120 -0.25 -13.82 10.63
CA PRO A 120 0.82 -14.68 10.11
C PRO A 120 1.00 -15.96 10.93
N GLU A 121 0.85 -15.87 12.25
CA GLU A 121 1.04 -17.00 13.19
C GLU A 121 0.05 -18.14 12.92
N TYR A 122 -1.14 -17.81 12.41
CA TYR A 122 -2.11 -18.83 12.00
C TYR A 122 -1.55 -19.70 10.87
N TYR A 123 -0.96 -19.08 9.85
CA TYR A 123 -0.41 -19.78 8.70
C TYR A 123 0.82 -20.62 9.09
N ILE A 124 1.75 -20.03 9.85
CA ILE A 124 2.97 -20.73 10.26
C ILE A 124 2.62 -22.00 11.03
N ARG A 125 1.75 -21.93 12.02
CA ARG A 125 1.28 -23.13 12.76
C ARG A 125 0.57 -24.13 11.84
N ALA A 126 -0.24 -23.62 10.90
CA ALA A 126 -0.95 -24.49 9.97
C ALA A 126 -0.01 -25.20 8.99
N PHE A 127 1.17 -24.65 8.70
CA PHE A 127 2.13 -25.19 7.74
C PHE A 127 2.98 -26.33 8.29
N ASP A 128 3.17 -26.45 9.60
CA ASP A 128 4.09 -27.40 10.21
C ASP A 128 3.86 -28.86 9.79
N ALA A 129 2.61 -29.29 9.66
CA ALA A 129 2.25 -30.65 9.29
C ALA A 129 1.92 -30.83 7.80
N ARG A 130 2.20 -29.81 6.95
CA ARG A 130 1.80 -29.86 5.54
C ARG A 130 2.98 -30.05 4.60
N THR A 131 2.69 -30.65 3.44
CA THR A 131 3.66 -30.84 2.34
C THR A 131 3.93 -29.54 1.61
N ALA A 132 5.06 -29.48 0.88
CA ALA A 132 5.42 -28.34 0.02
C ALA A 132 4.31 -28.02 -0.99
N GLU A 133 3.73 -29.05 -1.63
CA GLU A 133 2.60 -28.89 -2.57
C GLU A 133 1.42 -28.16 -1.92
N THR A 134 1.02 -28.63 -0.74
CA THR A 134 -0.13 -28.05 -0.05
C THR A 134 0.14 -26.61 0.36
N ILE A 135 1.34 -26.32 0.90
CA ILE A 135 1.69 -24.97 1.32
C ILE A 135 1.81 -24.02 0.12
N ALA A 136 2.47 -24.45 -0.96
CA ALA A 136 2.57 -23.63 -2.18
C ALA A 136 1.18 -23.23 -2.73
N ASN A 137 0.26 -24.19 -2.79
CA ASN A 137 -1.11 -23.92 -3.22
C ASN A 137 -1.87 -22.97 -2.26
N ILE A 138 -1.70 -23.14 -0.93
CA ILE A 138 -2.28 -22.20 0.05
C ILE A 138 -1.68 -20.81 -0.14
N MET A 139 -0.37 -20.70 -0.33
CA MET A 139 0.30 -19.41 -0.55
C MET A 139 -0.20 -18.71 -1.81
N ILE A 140 -0.43 -19.45 -2.92
CA ILE A 140 -1.07 -18.88 -4.12
C ILE A 140 -2.44 -18.28 -3.77
N VAL A 141 -3.27 -18.98 -2.98
CA VAL A 141 -4.57 -18.47 -2.55
C VAL A 141 -4.43 -17.20 -1.70
N VAL A 142 -3.49 -17.17 -0.75
CA VAL A 142 -3.23 -16.00 0.12
C VAL A 142 -2.76 -14.81 -0.71
N ILE A 143 -1.85 -15.04 -1.67
CA ILE A 143 -1.34 -14.01 -2.57
C ILE A 143 -2.48 -13.45 -3.44
N MET A 144 -3.32 -14.31 -4.04
CA MET A 144 -4.48 -13.87 -4.83
C MET A 144 -5.46 -13.01 -4.00
N GLN A 145 -5.67 -13.36 -2.73
CA GLN A 145 -6.48 -12.53 -1.83
C GLN A 145 -5.80 -11.19 -1.53
N CYS A 146 -4.49 -11.19 -1.33
CA CYS A 146 -3.70 -9.96 -1.14
C CYS A 146 -3.80 -9.04 -2.37
N ILE A 147 -3.62 -9.58 -3.58
CA ILE A 147 -3.78 -8.86 -4.86
C ILE A 147 -5.19 -8.23 -4.94
N LYS A 148 -6.23 -9.00 -4.64
CA LYS A 148 -7.61 -8.49 -4.67
C LYS A 148 -7.84 -7.34 -3.68
N LEU A 149 -7.31 -7.45 -2.47
CA LEU A 149 -7.42 -6.42 -1.43
C LEU A 149 -6.62 -5.16 -1.81
N THR A 150 -5.41 -5.34 -2.33
CA THR A 150 -4.54 -4.25 -2.81
C THR A 150 -5.16 -3.55 -4.04
N GLY A 151 -5.78 -4.29 -4.95
CA GLY A 151 -6.51 -3.73 -6.08
C GLY A 151 -7.71 -2.88 -5.67
N ARG A 152 -8.44 -3.28 -4.62
CA ARG A 152 -9.51 -2.46 -4.04
C ARG A 152 -8.97 -1.17 -3.39
N LEU A 153 -7.84 -1.28 -2.68
CA LEU A 153 -7.15 -0.11 -2.12
C LEU A 153 -6.75 0.86 -3.24
N LEU A 154 -6.16 0.36 -4.33
CA LEU A 154 -5.80 1.15 -5.50
C LEU A 154 -7.00 1.86 -6.12
N ALA A 155 -8.11 1.15 -6.31
CA ALA A 155 -9.34 1.72 -6.87
C ALA A 155 -9.88 2.86 -5.98
N SER A 156 -9.93 2.65 -4.67
CA SER A 156 -10.33 3.68 -3.70
C SER A 156 -9.42 4.92 -3.75
N ARG A 157 -8.10 4.74 -3.86
CA ARG A 157 -7.14 5.85 -3.97
C ARG A 157 -7.29 6.62 -5.29
N LYS A 158 -7.50 5.92 -6.40
CA LYS A 158 -7.79 6.54 -7.70
C LYS A 158 -9.09 7.35 -7.67
N GLU A 159 -10.15 6.81 -7.09
CA GLU A 159 -11.43 7.51 -6.96
C GLU A 159 -11.30 8.76 -6.10
N ALA A 160 -10.62 8.67 -4.96
CA ALA A 160 -10.35 9.82 -4.10
C ALA A 160 -9.55 10.91 -4.84
N PHE A 161 -8.55 10.51 -5.63
CA PHE A 161 -7.76 11.43 -6.45
C PHE A 161 -8.61 12.15 -7.50
N LEU A 162 -9.49 11.43 -8.20
CA LEU A 162 -10.39 12.02 -9.21
C LEU A 162 -11.40 12.98 -8.58
N LYS A 163 -11.91 12.68 -7.40
CA LYS A 163 -12.90 13.54 -6.71
C LYS A 163 -12.28 14.78 -6.07
N ASN A 164 -11.15 14.63 -5.42
CA ASN A 164 -10.57 15.66 -4.55
C ASN A 164 -9.38 16.37 -5.20
N GLY A 165 -8.85 15.84 -6.29
CA GLY A 165 -7.58 16.28 -6.86
C GLY A 165 -6.38 15.78 -6.04
N GLY A 166 -5.18 16.19 -6.42
CA GLY A 166 -3.96 15.91 -5.68
C GLY A 166 -3.70 16.95 -4.59
N LYS A 167 -2.66 16.71 -3.79
CA LYS A 167 -2.23 17.66 -2.72
C LYS A 167 -1.96 19.06 -3.22
N LYS A 168 -1.47 19.23 -4.44
CA LYS A 168 -1.24 20.57 -5.05
C LYS A 168 -2.54 21.34 -5.19
N GLU A 169 -3.60 20.69 -5.66
CA GLU A 169 -4.93 21.31 -5.81
C GLU A 169 -5.57 21.58 -4.44
N GLU A 170 -5.38 20.69 -3.48
CA GLU A 170 -5.84 20.89 -2.10
C GLU A 170 -5.14 22.07 -1.44
N MET A 171 -3.81 22.15 -1.52
CA MET A 171 -3.03 23.28 -1.04
C MET A 171 -3.42 24.60 -1.74
N TYR A 172 -3.69 24.56 -3.03
CA TYR A 172 -4.16 25.75 -3.77
C TYR A 172 -5.53 26.21 -3.25
N ARG A 173 -6.48 25.27 -3.06
CA ARG A 173 -7.80 25.57 -2.49
C ARG A 173 -7.70 26.15 -1.07
N MET A 174 -6.87 25.57 -0.21
CA MET A 174 -6.63 26.08 1.14
C MET A 174 -6.03 27.49 1.14
N ARG A 175 -5.02 27.75 0.29
CA ARG A 175 -4.45 29.10 0.13
C ARG A 175 -5.48 30.12 -0.35
N LYS A 176 -6.30 29.73 -1.32
CA LYS A 176 -7.36 30.61 -1.84
C LYS A 176 -8.41 30.93 -0.76
N SER A 177 -8.84 29.93 -0.01
CA SER A 177 -9.75 30.09 1.14
C SER A 177 -9.16 31.00 2.20
N TYR A 178 -7.89 30.80 2.60
CA TYR A 178 -7.21 31.64 3.58
C TYR A 178 -7.11 33.10 3.14
N ARG A 179 -6.79 33.37 1.87
CA ARG A 179 -6.74 34.74 1.33
C ARG A 179 -8.11 35.41 1.32
N ASN A 180 -9.16 34.68 0.98
CA ASN A 180 -10.52 35.21 0.95
C ASN A 180 -11.05 35.55 2.35
N HIS A 181 -10.73 34.74 3.37
CA HIS A 181 -11.11 35.02 4.77
C HIS A 181 -10.19 36.05 5.45
N GLY A 182 -8.95 36.20 4.97
CA GLY A 182 -8.01 37.20 5.46
C GLY A 182 -8.31 38.62 4.96
N ASN A 183 -8.97 38.78 3.81
CA ASN A 183 -9.36 40.10 3.31
C ASN A 183 -10.62 40.67 3.96
N ASP A 184 -11.46 39.83 4.59
CA ASP A 184 -12.64 40.32 5.30
C ASP A 184 -12.31 40.92 6.70
N SER A 185 -11.08 40.73 7.22
CA SER A 185 -10.66 41.25 8.53
C SER A 185 -9.71 42.47 8.46
N TYR A 186 -9.32 42.94 7.29
CA TYR A 186 -8.55 44.14 7.11
C TYR A 186 -9.34 45.22 6.32
N GLY A 187 -10.54 45.49 6.79
CA GLY A 187 -11.26 46.74 6.54
C GLY A 187 -10.85 47.78 7.59
N ALA A 188 -9.56 47.92 7.86
CA ALA A 188 -9.07 49.07 8.63
C ALA A 188 -8.67 50.15 7.61
N SER A 189 -9.42 51.29 7.63
CA SER A 189 -9.14 52.52 6.94
C SER A 189 -7.64 52.86 7.01
N GLU A 190 -7.04 53.02 5.82
CA GLU A 190 -5.73 53.68 5.74
C GLU A 190 -5.84 55.06 6.38
N PRO A 191 -4.93 55.44 7.31
CA PRO A 191 -4.88 56.82 7.76
C PRO A 191 -4.48 57.71 6.58
N GLU A 192 -5.30 58.72 6.29
CA GLU A 192 -4.93 59.79 5.33
C GLU A 192 -3.61 60.39 5.80
N VAL A 193 -2.54 60.10 5.08
CA VAL A 193 -1.26 60.79 5.25
C VAL A 193 -1.36 62.12 4.49
N ASN A 194 -1.62 63.17 5.26
CA ASN A 194 -1.62 64.53 4.76
C ASN A 194 -0.18 64.95 4.45
N TYR A 195 0.20 64.91 3.18
CA TYR A 195 1.46 65.49 2.70
C TYR A 195 1.33 67.01 2.69
N GLY A 196 1.64 67.65 3.82
CA GLY A 196 1.86 69.07 3.90
C GLY A 196 3.03 69.45 3.01
N ASN A 197 2.76 70.37 2.08
CA ASN A 197 3.77 71.09 1.29
C ASN A 197 4.88 71.64 2.21
N SER A 198 6.10 71.16 2.00
CA SER A 198 7.30 71.92 2.37
C SER A 198 8.38 71.65 1.37
N ASP A 199 8.51 72.59 0.44
CA ASP A 199 9.69 72.84 -0.39
C ASP A 199 10.86 73.22 0.57
N GLU A 200 11.74 72.23 0.90
CA GLU A 200 13.12 72.55 1.28
C GLU A 200 13.92 71.22 1.38
N LEU A 201 14.93 71.10 0.52
CA LEU A 201 15.96 70.08 0.59
C LEU A 201 17.01 70.49 1.66
N PRO A 202 17.32 69.64 2.65
CA PRO A 202 18.49 69.91 3.50
C PRO A 202 19.77 69.41 2.79
N TYR A 203 20.83 70.18 3.04
CA TYR A 203 22.21 70.02 2.57
C TYR A 203 22.83 68.66 2.89
#